data_496874409cae800f83363334a8e534fe
#
_entry.id   496874409cae800f83363334a8e534fe
#
_cell.length_a   1.000
_cell.length_b   1.000
_cell.length_c   1.000
_cell.angle_alpha   90.00
_cell.angle_beta   90.00
_cell.angle_gamma   90.00
#
_symmetry.space_group_name_H-M   'P 1'
#
loop_
_entity.id
_entity.type
_entity.pdbx_description
1 polymer ?
#
loop_
_entity_poly.entity_id
_entity_poly.type
_entity_poly.pdbx_seq_one_letter_code
_entity_poly.pdbx_strand_id
1 'polypeptide(L)'
;LELLAKNTPFKTQLIFSERNTYYWGGAALALQTLLLDYNGPPQWIIVCNNDIIFPQIDFIKKLSTLDPDKYHVIGPTIYSSVTGKNLNPYMDQPIRRLEKIYLSLFYINYVSARIMQIALKWLKKSAAIFKRPVASKIKKIYAPHGSFVIFSNQYFKRGGWIDSNYEMYGEEVTTAEIAKKNKIPIFFVPELEVIHVVHSSTTNHSWKREFNYAKTAYLYYKTAYF
;
A
#
# COMPACT_ATOMS: atom_id res chain seq x y z
N LEU A 1 7.08 -23.68 -2.91
CA LEU A 1 6.06 -23.07 -2.03
C LEU A 1 5.35 -24.13 -1.20
N GLU A 2 4.85 -25.24 -1.78
CA GLU A 2 4.15 -26.30 -1.05
C GLU A 2 5.00 -26.93 0.08
N LEU A 3 6.30 -27.17 -0.16
CA LEU A 3 7.23 -27.67 0.86
C LEU A 3 7.41 -26.66 2.01
N LEU A 4 7.47 -25.37 1.70
CA LEU A 4 7.55 -24.29 2.71
C LEU A 4 6.26 -24.22 3.52
N ALA A 5 5.11 -24.31 2.89
CA ALA A 5 3.82 -24.28 3.55
C ALA A 5 3.64 -25.46 4.53
N LYS A 6 4.14 -26.66 4.18
CA LYS A 6 4.07 -27.86 5.04
C LYS A 6 4.99 -27.77 6.26
N ASN A 7 6.08 -26.99 6.20
CA ASN A 7 7.09 -26.91 7.24
C ASN A 7 6.98 -25.67 8.14
N THR A 8 5.89 -24.91 8.03
CA THR A 8 5.66 -23.75 8.90
C THR A 8 4.89 -24.18 10.17
N PRO A 9 5.18 -23.57 11.34
CA PRO A 9 4.42 -23.83 12.57
C PRO A 9 3.01 -23.19 12.54
N PHE A 10 2.64 -22.51 11.47
CA PHE A 10 1.37 -21.80 11.32
C PHE A 10 0.47 -22.51 10.31
N LYS A 11 -0.86 -22.39 10.50
CA LYS A 11 -1.81 -22.81 9.50
C LYS A 11 -1.56 -22.02 8.22
N THR A 12 -1.17 -22.71 7.15
CA THR A 12 -0.84 -22.11 5.86
C THR A 12 -1.80 -22.64 4.80
N GLN A 13 -2.34 -21.74 3.98
CA GLN A 13 -3.18 -22.06 2.84
C GLN A 13 -2.55 -21.46 1.59
N LEU A 14 -2.38 -22.29 0.55
CA LEU A 14 -1.93 -21.86 -0.76
C LEU A 14 -3.14 -21.68 -1.67
N ILE A 15 -3.23 -20.50 -2.27
CA ILE A 15 -4.31 -20.15 -3.21
C ILE A 15 -3.67 -19.95 -4.57
N PHE A 16 -4.08 -20.75 -5.54
CA PHE A 16 -3.59 -20.68 -6.91
C PHE A 16 -4.59 -19.92 -7.78
N SER A 17 -4.08 -19.07 -8.65
CA SER A 17 -4.86 -18.37 -9.66
C SER A 17 -4.43 -18.81 -11.05
N GLU A 18 -5.40 -19.08 -11.95
CA GLU A 18 -5.14 -19.44 -13.34
C GLU A 18 -4.47 -18.31 -14.16
N ARG A 19 -4.61 -17.07 -13.67
CA ARG A 19 -4.03 -15.87 -14.30
C ARG A 19 -3.23 -15.05 -13.29
N ASN A 20 -2.31 -14.24 -13.79
CA ASN A 20 -1.62 -13.28 -12.94
C ASN A 20 -2.60 -12.20 -12.45
N THR A 21 -2.91 -12.23 -11.16
CA THR A 21 -3.78 -11.25 -10.50
C THR A 21 -3.00 -10.07 -9.93
N TYR A 22 -1.70 -10.06 -10.09
CA TYR A 22 -0.79 -9.11 -9.46
C TYR A 22 -0.90 -9.12 -7.92
N TYR A 23 -0.20 -8.19 -7.26
CA TYR A 23 -0.13 -8.17 -5.80
C TYR A 23 -1.50 -7.94 -5.14
N TRP A 24 -2.18 -6.86 -5.52
CA TRP A 24 -3.42 -6.46 -4.86
C TRP A 24 -4.60 -7.35 -5.24
N GLY A 25 -4.63 -7.83 -6.48
CA GLY A 25 -5.62 -8.82 -6.92
C GLY A 25 -5.44 -10.17 -6.23
N GLY A 26 -4.19 -10.59 -5.99
CA GLY A 26 -3.89 -11.77 -5.19
C GLY A 26 -4.37 -11.63 -3.75
N ALA A 27 -4.17 -10.46 -3.14
CA ALA A 27 -4.67 -10.15 -1.81
C ALA A 27 -6.21 -10.16 -1.74
N ALA A 28 -6.88 -9.61 -2.75
CA ALA A 28 -8.34 -9.63 -2.82
C ALA A 28 -8.88 -11.07 -2.95
N LEU A 29 -8.27 -11.91 -3.80
CA LEU A 29 -8.63 -13.31 -3.94
C LEU A 29 -8.42 -14.09 -2.64
N ALA A 30 -7.28 -13.89 -1.97
CA ALA A 30 -6.99 -14.51 -0.69
C ALA A 30 -7.99 -14.11 0.40
N LEU A 31 -8.36 -12.84 0.44
CA LEU A 31 -9.35 -12.34 1.38
C LEU A 31 -10.75 -12.94 1.12
N GLN A 32 -11.17 -13.05 -0.14
CA GLN A 32 -12.45 -13.71 -0.50
C GLN A 32 -12.48 -15.15 -0.02
N THR A 33 -11.41 -15.92 -0.27
CA THR A 33 -11.29 -17.31 0.20
C THR A 33 -11.32 -17.38 1.73
N LEU A 34 -10.58 -16.51 2.40
CA LEU A 34 -10.56 -16.43 3.86
C LEU A 34 -11.96 -16.18 4.45
N LEU A 35 -12.73 -15.28 3.87
CA LEU A 35 -14.07 -14.93 4.36
C LEU A 35 -15.10 -16.03 4.13
N LEU A 36 -14.90 -16.92 3.16
CA LEU A 36 -15.75 -18.10 2.94
C LEU A 36 -15.47 -19.19 3.99
N ASP A 37 -14.21 -19.33 4.43
CA ASP A 37 -13.79 -20.37 5.35
C ASP A 37 -14.03 -20.02 6.84
N TYR A 38 -14.26 -18.77 7.16
CA TYR A 38 -14.40 -18.29 8.53
C TYR A 38 -15.73 -17.55 8.74
N ASN A 39 -16.30 -17.68 9.94
CA ASN A 39 -17.48 -16.94 10.36
C ASN A 39 -17.19 -15.44 10.60
N GLY A 40 -16.62 -14.78 9.59
CA GLY A 40 -16.23 -13.38 9.60
C GLY A 40 -14.72 -13.15 9.59
N PRO A 41 -14.27 -11.90 9.33
CA PRO A 41 -12.86 -11.59 9.23
C PRO A 41 -12.18 -11.70 10.61
N PRO A 42 -10.92 -12.21 10.68
CA PRO A 42 -10.12 -12.19 11.89
C PRO A 42 -9.89 -10.75 12.38
N GLN A 43 -9.55 -10.59 13.66
CA GLN A 43 -9.37 -9.27 14.28
C GLN A 43 -8.42 -8.37 13.47
N TRP A 44 -7.32 -8.94 12.97
CA TRP A 44 -6.34 -8.26 12.14
C TRP A 44 -6.04 -9.05 10.88
N ILE A 45 -5.93 -8.37 9.76
CA ILE A 45 -5.51 -8.89 8.46
C ILE A 45 -4.32 -8.07 8.00
N ILE A 46 -3.20 -8.73 7.74
CA ILE A 46 -2.00 -8.12 7.19
C ILE A 46 -1.92 -8.48 5.71
N VAL A 47 -1.86 -7.46 4.86
CA VAL A 47 -1.56 -7.61 3.45
C VAL A 47 -0.17 -7.06 3.20
N CYS A 48 0.74 -7.91 2.74
CA CYS A 48 2.13 -7.52 2.53
C CYS A 48 2.75 -8.18 1.31
N ASN A 49 3.77 -7.53 0.77
CA ASN A 49 4.64 -8.12 -0.25
C ASN A 49 5.39 -9.33 0.33
N ASN A 50 5.87 -10.20 -0.54
CA ASN A 50 6.65 -11.39 -0.17
C ASN A 50 8.11 -11.07 0.20
N ASP A 51 8.55 -9.83 0.03
CA ASP A 51 9.89 -9.32 0.35
C ASP A 51 9.90 -8.42 1.60
N ILE A 52 9.01 -8.73 2.55
CA ILE A 52 8.94 -8.07 3.87
C ILE A 52 9.67 -8.91 4.92
N ILE A 53 10.50 -8.25 5.72
CA ILE A 53 11.14 -8.83 6.90
C ILE A 53 10.57 -8.17 8.16
N PHE A 54 10.30 -8.97 9.18
CA PHE A 54 9.88 -8.53 10.51
C PHE A 54 11.11 -8.48 11.44
N PRO A 55 11.73 -7.32 11.68
CA PRO A 55 12.87 -7.19 12.57
C PRO A 55 12.46 -7.29 14.05
N GLN A 56 11.20 -7.00 14.36
CA GLN A 56 10.66 -7.00 15.71
C GLN A 56 10.07 -8.36 16.08
N ILE A 57 10.66 -9.03 17.06
CA ILE A 57 10.14 -10.32 17.60
C ILE A 57 8.76 -10.13 18.24
N ASP A 58 8.51 -8.97 18.82
CA ASP A 58 7.26 -8.61 19.51
C ASP A 58 6.22 -7.92 18.62
N PHE A 59 6.40 -7.90 17.29
CA PHE A 59 5.50 -7.23 16.34
C PHE A 59 4.03 -7.62 16.53
N ILE A 60 3.73 -8.92 16.53
CA ILE A 60 2.35 -9.41 16.71
C ILE A 60 1.82 -9.07 18.10
N LYS A 61 2.66 -9.15 19.14
CA LYS A 61 2.28 -8.75 20.49
C LYS A 61 1.91 -7.26 20.55
N LYS A 62 2.70 -6.38 19.94
CA LYS A 62 2.38 -4.95 19.85
C LYS A 62 1.11 -4.72 19.07
N LEU A 63 0.92 -5.38 17.92
CA LEU A 63 -0.30 -5.28 17.13
C LEU A 63 -1.53 -5.69 17.93
N SER A 64 -1.44 -6.78 18.71
CA SER A 64 -2.56 -7.28 19.52
C SER A 64 -2.96 -6.36 20.68
N THR A 65 -2.10 -5.42 21.11
CA THR A 65 -2.44 -4.41 22.12
C THR A 65 -3.22 -3.23 21.55
N LEU A 66 -3.29 -3.08 20.22
CA LEU A 66 -4.03 -2.02 19.59
C LEU A 66 -5.53 -2.36 19.55
N ASP A 67 -6.36 -1.35 19.76
CA ASP A 67 -7.80 -1.47 19.69
C ASP A 67 -8.28 -1.49 18.22
N PRO A 68 -8.85 -2.60 17.69
CA PRO A 68 -9.32 -2.71 16.31
C PRO A 68 -10.52 -1.80 16.02
N ASP A 69 -11.27 -1.39 17.03
CA ASP A 69 -12.40 -0.47 16.89
C ASP A 69 -11.94 0.99 16.72
N LYS A 70 -10.69 1.27 17.06
CA LYS A 70 -10.05 2.58 16.89
C LYS A 70 -9.12 2.61 15.67
N TYR A 71 -8.29 1.59 15.51
CA TYR A 71 -7.27 1.52 14.48
C TYR A 71 -7.71 0.63 13.32
N HIS A 72 -8.55 1.16 12.42
CA HIS A 72 -9.17 0.38 11.36
C HIS A 72 -8.21 -0.01 10.22
N VAL A 73 -7.33 0.92 9.84
CA VAL A 73 -6.27 0.71 8.85
C VAL A 73 -4.98 1.29 9.40
N ILE A 74 -3.91 0.51 9.37
CA ILE A 74 -2.61 0.87 9.92
C ILE A 74 -1.54 0.76 8.84
N GLY A 75 -0.75 1.84 8.67
CA GLY A 75 0.55 1.82 8.02
C GLY A 75 1.64 1.82 9.09
N PRO A 76 2.47 0.76 9.19
CA PRO A 76 3.60 0.72 10.12
C PRO A 76 4.79 1.54 9.59
N THR A 77 5.86 1.66 10.36
CA THR A 77 7.14 2.07 9.83
C THR A 77 7.66 1.00 8.87
N ILE A 78 7.98 1.39 7.64
CA ILE A 78 8.49 0.50 6.60
C ILE A 78 9.87 1.03 6.16
N TYR A 79 10.94 0.41 6.61
CA TYR A 79 12.27 0.79 6.18
C TYR A 79 12.61 0.14 4.83
N SER A 80 12.99 0.97 3.84
CA SER A 80 13.55 0.46 2.60
C SER A 80 14.97 -0.04 2.84
N SER A 81 15.26 -1.29 2.49
CA SER A 81 16.61 -1.87 2.60
C SER A 81 17.63 -1.16 1.72
N VAL A 82 17.19 -0.54 0.63
CA VAL A 82 18.07 0.18 -0.33
C VAL A 82 18.42 1.58 0.15
N THR A 83 17.45 2.30 0.73
CA THR A 83 17.63 3.72 1.07
C THR A 83 17.73 3.98 2.57
N GLY A 84 17.40 3.00 3.42
CA GLY A 84 17.27 3.16 4.87
C GLY A 84 16.15 4.11 5.30
N LYS A 85 15.35 4.63 4.37
CA LYS A 85 14.30 5.61 4.68
C LYS A 85 12.99 4.91 4.99
N ASN A 86 12.21 5.50 5.89
CA ASN A 86 10.84 5.09 6.11
C ASN A 86 9.97 5.50 4.91
N LEU A 87 9.19 4.55 4.40
CA LEU A 87 8.28 4.74 3.27
C LEU A 87 6.90 5.23 3.69
N ASN A 88 6.54 5.10 4.99
CA ASN A 88 5.29 5.58 5.54
C ASN A 88 5.44 6.90 6.32
N PRO A 89 4.42 7.78 6.29
CA PRO A 89 3.22 7.66 5.47
C PRO A 89 3.51 7.88 3.98
N TYR A 90 2.80 7.13 3.13
CA TYR A 90 2.90 7.36 1.68
C TYR A 90 2.32 8.73 1.31
N MET A 91 1.11 9.03 1.83
CA MET A 91 0.50 10.35 1.73
C MET A 91 -0.10 10.79 3.07
N ASP A 92 0.27 12.00 3.51
CA ASP A 92 -0.31 12.62 4.72
C ASP A 92 -1.71 13.21 4.45
N GLN A 93 -1.94 13.72 3.25
CA GLN A 93 -3.15 14.46 2.87
C GLN A 93 -3.72 13.94 1.54
N PRO A 94 -5.03 14.07 1.31
CA PRO A 94 -5.65 13.77 0.03
C PRO A 94 -5.03 14.55 -1.14
N ILE A 95 -5.12 13.96 -2.33
CA ILE A 95 -4.67 14.61 -3.58
C ILE A 95 -5.46 15.90 -3.78
N ARG A 96 -4.76 17.03 -3.84
CA ARG A 96 -5.35 18.37 -3.99
C ARG A 96 -5.76 18.64 -5.44
N ARG A 97 -6.60 19.66 -5.68
CA ARG A 97 -7.03 20.03 -7.03
C ARG A 97 -5.87 20.23 -8.02
N LEU A 98 -4.85 20.98 -7.62
CA LEU A 98 -3.68 21.23 -8.47
C LEU A 98 -2.89 19.95 -8.76
N GLU A 99 -2.80 19.05 -7.80
CA GLU A 99 -2.17 17.74 -7.98
C GLU A 99 -2.98 16.86 -8.93
N LYS A 100 -4.32 16.92 -8.90
CA LYS A 100 -5.19 16.23 -9.87
C LYS A 100 -4.98 16.75 -11.30
N ILE A 101 -4.84 18.08 -11.48
CA ILE A 101 -4.50 18.68 -12.76
C ILE A 101 -3.12 18.21 -13.23
N TYR A 102 -2.12 18.28 -12.34
CA TYR A 102 -0.77 17.79 -12.61
C TYR A 102 -0.77 16.33 -13.06
N LEU A 103 -1.44 15.44 -12.32
CA LEU A 103 -1.56 14.02 -12.65
C LEU A 103 -2.28 13.81 -13.99
N SER A 104 -3.31 14.59 -14.27
CA SER A 104 -4.03 14.53 -15.56
C SER A 104 -3.12 14.86 -16.74
N LEU A 105 -2.27 15.88 -16.59
CA LEU A 105 -1.29 16.26 -17.62
C LEU A 105 -0.15 15.24 -17.70
N PHE A 106 0.32 14.74 -16.55
CA PHE A 106 1.39 13.75 -16.47
C PHE A 106 1.03 12.45 -17.19
N TYR A 107 -0.19 11.96 -16.98
CA TYR A 107 -0.67 10.69 -17.55
C TYR A 107 -1.33 10.83 -18.93
N ILE A 108 -1.25 11.99 -19.63
CA ILE A 108 -1.67 12.09 -21.03
C ILE A 108 -0.93 11.04 -21.88
N ASN A 109 0.40 11.08 -21.85
CA ASN A 109 1.25 10.12 -22.54
C ASN A 109 2.65 10.06 -21.92
N TYR A 110 3.45 9.08 -22.39
CA TYR A 110 4.81 8.88 -21.91
C TYR A 110 5.73 10.10 -22.09
N VAL A 111 5.57 10.82 -23.22
CA VAL A 111 6.43 11.97 -23.54
C VAL A 111 6.15 13.14 -22.60
N SER A 112 4.86 13.45 -22.35
CA SER A 112 4.48 14.48 -21.39
C SER A 112 5.03 14.20 -20.00
N ALA A 113 4.93 12.94 -19.54
CA ALA A 113 5.48 12.52 -18.25
C ALA A 113 7.00 12.71 -18.18
N ARG A 114 7.73 12.37 -19.24
CA ARG A 114 9.21 12.58 -19.29
C ARG A 114 9.59 14.03 -19.24
N ILE A 115 8.92 14.88 -20.00
CA ILE A 115 9.16 16.33 -19.98
C ILE A 115 8.90 16.89 -18.58
N MET A 116 7.77 16.55 -17.97
CA MET A 116 7.41 17.01 -16.63
C MET A 116 8.40 16.51 -15.57
N GLN A 117 8.88 15.26 -15.65
CA GLN A 117 9.91 14.75 -14.74
C GLN A 117 11.23 15.51 -14.85
N ILE A 118 11.67 15.81 -16.08
CA ILE A 118 12.90 16.58 -16.32
C ILE A 118 12.74 17.98 -15.72
N ALA A 119 11.64 18.66 -16.01
CA ALA A 119 11.37 19.99 -15.47
C ALA A 119 11.37 20.00 -13.93
N LEU A 120 10.70 19.01 -13.28
CA LEU A 120 10.71 18.89 -11.83
C LEU A 120 12.10 18.60 -11.23
N LYS A 121 12.95 17.82 -11.92
CA LYS A 121 14.34 17.60 -11.47
C LYS A 121 15.13 18.90 -11.46
N TRP A 122 14.97 19.74 -12.48
CA TRP A 122 15.60 21.06 -12.55
C TRP A 122 15.10 21.97 -11.42
N LEU A 123 13.78 22.04 -11.19
CA LEU A 123 13.19 22.83 -10.11
C LEU A 123 13.61 22.37 -8.71
N LYS A 124 13.70 21.05 -8.48
CA LYS A 124 14.14 20.49 -7.19
C LYS A 124 15.63 20.69 -6.91
N LYS A 125 16.46 20.83 -7.94
CA LYS A 125 17.89 21.11 -7.79
C LYS A 125 18.13 22.52 -7.21
N SER A 126 17.18 23.43 -7.41
CA SER A 126 17.22 24.81 -6.90
C SER A 126 16.47 25.01 -5.57
N ALA A 127 15.68 24.03 -5.12
CA ALA A 127 14.98 24.10 -3.85
C ALA A 127 15.66 23.23 -2.79
N ALA A 128 16.07 23.83 -1.68
CA ALA A 128 16.61 23.09 -0.54
C ALA A 128 15.61 22.01 -0.11
N ILE A 129 16.06 20.76 -0.08
CA ILE A 129 15.21 19.62 0.26
C ILE A 129 14.91 19.69 1.76
N PHE A 130 13.74 20.19 2.12
CA PHE A 130 13.23 20.05 3.49
C PHE A 130 13.09 18.55 3.79
N LYS A 131 13.99 18.01 4.59
CA LYS A 131 13.83 16.66 5.16
C LYS A 131 12.56 16.68 6.02
N ARG A 132 11.52 15.93 5.64
CA ARG A 132 10.37 15.74 6.52
C ARG A 132 10.85 15.02 7.78
N PRO A 133 10.56 15.55 8.98
CA PRO A 133 10.91 14.85 10.21
C PRO A 133 10.18 13.49 10.22
N VAL A 134 10.87 12.44 10.64
CA VAL A 134 10.26 11.13 10.85
C VAL A 134 9.22 11.29 11.96
N ALA A 135 7.97 10.99 11.66
CA ALA A 135 6.92 11.05 12.67
C ALA A 135 7.19 9.97 13.73
N SER A 136 7.36 10.40 14.98
CA SER A 136 7.65 9.52 16.13
C SER A 136 6.39 9.14 16.92
N LYS A 137 5.22 9.63 16.51
CA LYS A 137 3.94 9.42 17.21
C LYS A 137 2.88 8.92 16.26
N ILE A 138 1.93 8.15 16.82
CA ILE A 138 0.73 7.72 16.09
C ILE A 138 -0.01 8.96 15.58
N LYS A 139 -0.34 8.97 14.30
CA LYS A 139 -1.11 10.04 13.67
C LYS A 139 -2.04 9.52 12.59
N LYS A 140 -3.11 10.27 12.32
CA LYS A 140 -3.94 10.03 11.14
C LYS A 140 -3.17 10.41 9.89
N ILE A 141 -3.31 9.60 8.85
CA ILE A 141 -2.73 9.81 7.53
C ILE A 141 -3.79 9.60 6.46
N TYR A 142 -3.51 10.01 5.24
CA TYR A 142 -4.43 9.74 4.13
C TYR A 142 -4.20 8.36 3.53
N ALA A 143 -2.98 7.99 3.16
CA ALA A 143 -2.66 6.72 2.55
C ALA A 143 -1.42 6.07 3.16
N PRO A 144 -1.48 4.77 3.51
CA PRO A 144 -0.32 3.98 3.87
C PRO A 144 0.41 3.54 2.59
N HIS A 145 1.66 3.12 2.70
CA HIS A 145 2.41 2.52 1.61
C HIS A 145 1.91 1.09 1.34
N GLY A 146 1.63 0.78 0.07
CA GLY A 146 0.98 -0.45 -0.36
C GLY A 146 1.74 -1.74 -0.05
N SER A 147 3.08 -1.69 0.12
CA SER A 147 3.87 -2.90 0.37
C SER A 147 3.55 -3.60 1.69
N PHE A 148 2.92 -2.90 2.65
CA PHE A 148 2.50 -3.48 3.93
C PHE A 148 1.37 -2.66 4.55
N VAL A 149 0.19 -3.24 4.62
CA VAL A 149 -0.99 -2.60 5.20
C VAL A 149 -1.67 -3.57 6.16
N ILE A 150 -2.09 -3.06 7.33
CA ILE A 150 -2.83 -3.84 8.32
C ILE A 150 -4.27 -3.32 8.35
N PHE A 151 -5.21 -4.23 8.24
CA PHE A 151 -6.65 -3.94 8.34
C PHE A 151 -7.21 -4.61 9.58
N SER A 152 -8.06 -3.90 10.33
CA SER A 152 -8.88 -4.54 11.34
C SER A 152 -10.15 -5.14 10.72
N ASN A 153 -10.81 -6.05 11.43
CA ASN A 153 -12.13 -6.56 11.02
C ASN A 153 -13.16 -5.44 10.85
N GLN A 154 -13.01 -4.34 11.57
CA GLN A 154 -13.91 -3.18 11.50
C GLN A 154 -13.81 -2.43 10.16
N TYR A 155 -12.63 -2.47 9.51
CA TYR A 155 -12.50 -1.94 8.16
C TYR A 155 -13.52 -2.59 7.22
N PHE A 156 -13.57 -3.92 7.22
CA PHE A 156 -14.47 -4.70 6.35
C PHE A 156 -15.94 -4.57 6.77
N LYS A 157 -16.23 -4.62 8.08
CA LYS A 157 -17.60 -4.43 8.61
C LYS A 157 -18.19 -3.06 8.26
N ARG A 158 -17.34 -2.05 8.08
CA ARG A 158 -17.75 -0.69 7.68
C ARG A 158 -17.80 -0.48 6.17
N GLY A 159 -17.70 -1.56 5.37
CA GLY A 159 -17.76 -1.50 3.90
C GLY A 159 -16.41 -1.23 3.24
N GLY A 160 -15.30 -1.35 3.97
CA GLY A 160 -13.97 -1.37 3.40
C GLY A 160 -13.74 -2.65 2.60
N TRP A 161 -12.94 -2.55 1.55
CA TRP A 161 -12.57 -3.67 0.70
C TRP A 161 -11.22 -3.44 0.02
N ILE A 162 -10.64 -4.52 -0.54
CA ILE A 162 -9.45 -4.46 -1.38
C ILE A 162 -9.90 -4.33 -2.84
N ASP A 163 -9.75 -3.13 -3.41
CA ASP A 163 -10.07 -2.89 -4.81
C ASP A 163 -8.93 -3.33 -5.72
N SER A 164 -9.20 -4.32 -6.55
CA SER A 164 -8.24 -4.97 -7.44
C SER A 164 -8.54 -4.76 -8.93
N ASN A 165 -9.27 -3.69 -9.28
CA ASN A 165 -9.62 -3.39 -10.67
C ASN A 165 -8.49 -2.70 -11.48
N TYR A 166 -7.26 -2.88 -11.05
CA TYR A 166 -6.04 -2.42 -11.73
C TYR A 166 -4.92 -3.42 -11.47
N GLU A 167 -3.85 -3.34 -12.25
CA GLU A 167 -2.75 -4.30 -12.16
C GLU A 167 -1.73 -3.93 -11.07
N MET A 168 -1.24 -2.69 -11.05
CA MET A 168 -0.19 -2.19 -10.14
C MET A 168 -0.35 -0.68 -9.89
N TYR A 169 0.22 -0.18 -8.76
CA TYR A 169 0.37 1.26 -8.44
C TYR A 169 -0.93 2.02 -8.13
N GLY A 170 -1.93 1.34 -7.60
CA GLY A 170 -3.19 1.97 -7.19
C GLY A 170 -3.57 1.70 -5.73
N GLU A 171 -2.83 0.85 -5.05
CA GLU A 171 -3.11 0.28 -3.73
C GLU A 171 -3.33 1.36 -2.67
N GLU A 172 -2.44 2.34 -2.65
CA GLU A 172 -2.46 3.42 -1.66
C GLU A 172 -3.68 4.32 -1.84
N VAL A 173 -3.94 4.73 -3.10
CA VAL A 173 -5.01 5.67 -3.41
C VAL A 173 -6.38 5.01 -3.26
N THR A 174 -6.56 3.77 -3.77
CA THR A 174 -7.83 3.06 -3.66
C THR A 174 -8.17 2.72 -2.21
N THR A 175 -7.20 2.26 -1.43
CA THR A 175 -7.39 2.03 0.02
C THR A 175 -7.81 3.32 0.72
N ALA A 176 -7.15 4.43 0.43
CA ALA A 176 -7.45 5.72 1.04
C ALA A 176 -8.83 6.26 0.66
N GLU A 177 -9.21 6.18 -0.62
CA GLU A 177 -10.51 6.69 -1.07
C GLU A 177 -11.68 5.80 -0.60
N ILE A 178 -11.50 4.47 -0.56
CA ILE A 178 -12.48 3.56 0.06
C ILE A 178 -12.66 3.87 1.54
N ALA A 179 -11.56 4.02 2.28
CA ALA A 179 -11.61 4.38 3.69
C ALA A 179 -12.30 5.73 3.92
N LYS A 180 -11.97 6.74 3.11
CA LYS A 180 -12.58 8.07 3.16
C LYS A 180 -14.07 8.04 2.86
N LYS A 181 -14.52 7.32 1.81
CA LYS A 181 -15.93 7.14 1.45
C LYS A 181 -16.73 6.54 2.61
N ASN A 182 -16.15 5.59 3.32
CA ASN A 182 -16.76 4.91 4.46
C ASN A 182 -16.47 5.59 5.82
N LYS A 183 -15.85 6.78 5.82
CA LYS A 183 -15.47 7.53 7.04
C LYS A 183 -14.57 6.71 7.98
N ILE A 184 -13.72 5.87 7.44
CA ILE A 184 -12.78 5.01 8.16
C ILE A 184 -11.44 5.74 8.29
N PRO A 185 -10.91 5.95 9.49
CA PRO A 185 -9.61 6.58 9.68
C PRO A 185 -8.47 5.62 9.36
N ILE A 186 -7.40 6.15 8.78
CA ILE A 186 -6.12 5.46 8.55
C ILE A 186 -5.08 6.06 9.48
N PHE A 187 -4.26 5.20 10.10
CA PHE A 187 -3.24 5.62 11.05
C PHE A 187 -1.84 5.17 10.63
N PHE A 188 -0.90 6.05 10.82
CA PHE A 188 0.51 5.69 10.91
C PHE A 188 0.84 5.30 12.35
N VAL A 189 1.37 4.10 12.56
CA VAL A 189 1.75 3.56 13.88
C VAL A 189 3.24 3.25 13.86
N PRO A 190 4.09 4.19 14.33
CA PRO A 190 5.54 4.07 14.19
C PRO A 190 6.17 2.94 15.03
N GLU A 191 5.50 2.46 16.07
CA GLU A 191 5.99 1.40 16.95
C GLU A 191 5.96 0.01 16.30
N LEU A 192 5.20 -0.15 15.22
CA LEU A 192 5.23 -1.35 14.37
C LEU A 192 6.23 -1.12 13.25
N GLU A 193 7.24 -1.97 13.16
CA GLU A 193 8.34 -1.79 12.20
C GLU A 193 8.54 -3.03 11.34
N VAL A 194 8.72 -2.81 10.04
CA VAL A 194 9.07 -3.83 9.06
C VAL A 194 10.16 -3.30 8.12
N ILE A 195 10.86 -4.22 7.46
CA ILE A 195 11.84 -3.89 6.42
C ILE A 195 11.31 -4.40 5.09
N HIS A 196 11.24 -3.53 4.10
CA HIS A 196 10.96 -3.88 2.72
C HIS A 196 12.29 -4.11 2.00
N VAL A 197 12.59 -5.37 1.75
CA VAL A 197 13.79 -5.78 0.98
C VAL A 197 13.40 -5.67 -0.49
N VAL A 198 13.68 -4.51 -1.07
CA VAL A 198 13.39 -4.27 -2.49
C VAL A 198 14.19 -5.25 -3.35
N HIS A 199 13.66 -6.45 -3.51
CA HIS A 199 14.13 -7.38 -4.51
C HIS A 199 13.53 -6.98 -5.85
N SER A 200 14.39 -6.81 -6.77
CA SER A 200 14.28 -6.29 -8.12
C SER A 200 13.33 -7.03 -9.07
N SER A 201 12.21 -7.56 -8.64
CA SER A 201 11.20 -8.04 -9.59
C SER A 201 10.69 -6.91 -10.51
N THR A 202 10.75 -5.66 -10.03
CA THR A 202 10.44 -4.46 -10.82
C THR A 202 11.66 -3.77 -11.43
N THR A 203 12.90 -4.04 -10.96
CA THR A 203 14.11 -3.38 -11.52
C THR A 203 14.41 -3.74 -12.97
N ASN A 204 13.86 -4.84 -13.47
CA ASN A 204 13.96 -5.22 -14.88
C ASN A 204 12.85 -4.60 -15.75
N HIS A 205 11.92 -3.84 -15.18
CA HIS A 205 10.90 -3.17 -15.96
C HIS A 205 11.46 -1.87 -16.54
N SER A 206 11.25 -1.67 -17.85
CA SER A 206 11.53 -0.36 -18.45
C SER A 206 10.61 0.70 -17.83
N TRP A 207 11.12 1.93 -17.64
CA TRP A 207 10.31 3.05 -17.13
C TRP A 207 9.00 3.24 -17.92
N LYS A 208 8.97 2.90 -19.23
CA LYS A 208 7.76 2.93 -20.07
C LYS A 208 6.71 1.93 -19.59
N ARG A 209 7.12 0.73 -19.16
CA ARG A 209 6.21 -0.30 -18.64
C ARG A 209 5.61 0.12 -17.30
N GLU A 210 6.44 0.63 -16.39
CA GLU A 210 5.98 1.17 -15.10
C GLU A 210 5.01 2.34 -15.30
N PHE A 211 5.33 3.26 -16.21
CA PHE A 211 4.44 4.35 -16.58
C PHE A 211 3.08 3.85 -17.07
N ASN A 212 3.05 2.81 -17.91
CA ASN A 212 1.79 2.28 -18.42
C ASN A 212 0.92 1.69 -17.30
N TYR A 213 1.49 0.90 -16.39
CA TYR A 213 0.76 0.39 -15.23
C TYR A 213 0.23 1.53 -14.35
N ALA A 214 1.08 2.48 -14.02
CA ALA A 214 0.68 3.63 -13.20
C ALA A 214 -0.38 4.50 -13.90
N LYS A 215 -0.30 4.66 -15.24
CA LYS A 215 -1.32 5.35 -16.04
C LYS A 215 -2.66 4.61 -15.99
N THR A 216 -2.66 3.29 -16.18
CA THR A 216 -3.88 2.48 -16.12
C THR A 216 -4.55 2.59 -14.75
N ALA A 217 -3.78 2.43 -13.67
CA ALA A 217 -4.27 2.63 -12.32
C ALA A 217 -4.81 4.05 -12.10
N TYR A 218 -4.07 5.07 -12.54
CA TYR A 218 -4.52 6.46 -12.46
C TYR A 218 -5.87 6.70 -13.15
N LEU A 219 -6.03 6.22 -14.39
CA LEU A 219 -7.27 6.38 -15.15
C LEU A 219 -8.43 5.68 -14.45
N TYR A 220 -8.19 4.50 -13.91
CA TYR A 220 -9.17 3.78 -13.12
C TYR A 220 -9.61 4.59 -11.89
N TYR A 221 -8.68 4.91 -10.97
CA TYR A 221 -9.07 5.56 -9.73
C TYR A 221 -9.52 7.02 -9.92
N LYS A 222 -9.09 7.70 -10.99
CA LYS A 222 -9.64 9.00 -11.38
C LYS A 222 -11.13 8.91 -11.68
N THR A 223 -11.57 7.87 -12.37
CA THR A 223 -12.97 7.67 -12.74
C THR A 223 -13.81 7.14 -11.59
N ALA A 224 -13.23 6.20 -10.81
CA ALA A 224 -13.96 5.53 -9.74
C ALA A 224 -14.12 6.37 -8.46
N TYR A 225 -13.15 7.30 -8.18
CA TYR A 225 -13.06 7.96 -6.87
C TYR A 225 -12.91 9.48 -6.90
N PHE A 226 -12.58 10.13 -8.04
CA PHE A 226 -12.34 11.58 -8.12
C PHE A 226 -13.46 12.34 -8.80
#